data_3528bdfe0272233c53acbc089ffaea5e
#
_entry.id   3528bdfe0272233c53acbc089ffaea5e
#
_cell.length_a   1.000
_cell.length_b   1.000
_cell.length_c   1.000
_cell.angle_alpha   90.00
_cell.angle_beta   90.00
_cell.angle_gamma   90.00
#
_symmetry.space_group_name_H-M   'P 1'
#
loop_
_entity.id
_entity.type
_entity.pdbx_description
1 polymer ?
#
loop_
_entity_poly.entity_id
_entity_poly.type
_entity_poly.pdbx_seq_one_letter_code
_entity_poly.pdbx_strand_id
1 'polypeptide(L)'
;MLPVDAVVLDIEGTTTAIDFATSVLYPYARERLPNFVREHRGEPEVAAIMDEAREVGGVWNDEAVVVRMCHWMERDQKVTPLKTLQGLIWEEGYRSGDLVSHVYPDVAPALRAWHGRGIRLYIYSSGSVLAQRLIYGHTVAGDLTPLLSGYFDTRVGHKREVGSYRRIAEAIGVSPRRILFLSDVREELDAAREAGWQTIWVVRDRLPGLAAAHRRVTRFDQVPV
;
A
#
# COMPACT_ATOMS: atom_id res chain seq x y z
N MET A 1 -19.71 -11.38 14.82
CA MET A 1 -19.15 -10.02 14.61
C MET A 1 -20.29 -9.00 14.66
N LEU A 2 -20.00 -7.77 15.05
CA LEU A 2 -20.96 -6.66 14.95
C LEU A 2 -21.14 -6.26 13.47
N PRO A 3 -22.24 -5.55 13.12
CA PRO A 3 -22.41 -5.00 11.78
C PRO A 3 -21.20 -4.15 11.37
N VAL A 4 -20.81 -4.24 10.10
CA VAL A 4 -19.65 -3.53 9.51
C VAL A 4 -20.15 -2.52 8.49
N ASP A 5 -19.72 -1.24 8.63
CA ASP A 5 -20.02 -0.17 7.68
C ASP A 5 -18.81 0.19 6.82
N ALA A 6 -17.61 -0.12 7.32
CA ALA A 6 -16.39 0.12 6.60
C ALA A 6 -15.39 -1.04 6.79
N VAL A 7 -14.70 -1.38 5.73
CA VAL A 7 -13.56 -2.31 5.74
C VAL A 7 -12.31 -1.52 5.35
N VAL A 8 -11.27 -1.65 6.15
CA VAL A 8 -9.93 -1.11 5.86
C VAL A 8 -9.01 -2.29 5.59
N LEU A 9 -8.21 -2.21 4.54
CA LEU A 9 -7.40 -3.30 4.03
C LEU A 9 -5.93 -2.90 4.02
N ASP A 10 -5.09 -3.79 4.48
CA ASP A 10 -3.67 -3.78 4.20
C ASP A 10 -3.39 -4.33 2.79
N ILE A 11 -2.19 -4.10 2.27
CA ILE A 11 -1.80 -4.50 0.90
C ILE A 11 -0.98 -5.79 0.91
N GLU A 12 0.32 -5.69 1.25
CA GLU A 12 1.28 -6.79 1.16
C GLU A 12 0.89 -7.92 2.12
N GLY A 13 0.88 -9.16 1.63
CA GLY A 13 0.46 -10.34 2.43
C GLY A 13 -1.04 -10.42 2.72
N THR A 14 -1.81 -9.38 2.40
CA THR A 14 -3.25 -9.28 2.65
C THR A 14 -4.05 -9.34 1.36
N THR A 15 -3.97 -8.31 0.52
CA THR A 15 -4.66 -8.24 -0.78
C THR A 15 -3.76 -8.64 -1.94
N THR A 16 -2.44 -8.43 -1.83
CA THR A 16 -1.43 -8.82 -2.80
C THR A 16 -0.39 -9.76 -2.17
N ALA A 17 0.42 -10.42 -3.00
CA ALA A 17 1.55 -11.21 -2.52
C ALA A 17 2.51 -10.33 -1.70
N ILE A 18 3.06 -10.89 -0.62
CA ILE A 18 3.92 -10.18 0.32
C ILE A 18 5.20 -9.64 -0.35
N ASP A 19 5.66 -10.33 -1.37
CA ASP A 19 6.88 -10.01 -2.11
C ASP A 19 6.63 -9.21 -3.40
N PHE A 20 5.38 -8.85 -3.72
CA PHE A 20 5.06 -8.14 -4.98
C PHE A 20 5.87 -6.85 -5.13
N ALA A 21 5.98 -6.05 -4.08
CA ALA A 21 6.76 -4.82 -4.13
C ALA A 21 8.26 -5.10 -4.34
N THR A 22 8.82 -6.07 -3.62
CA THR A 22 10.25 -6.40 -3.66
C THR A 22 10.66 -7.19 -4.89
N SER A 23 9.76 -8.02 -5.44
CA SER A 23 10.04 -8.88 -6.60
C SER A 23 9.68 -8.26 -7.95
N VAL A 24 8.79 -7.24 -7.96
CA VAL A 24 8.31 -6.61 -9.19
C VAL A 24 8.56 -5.11 -9.20
N LEU A 25 7.99 -4.35 -8.25
CA LEU A 25 7.98 -2.89 -8.31
C LEU A 25 9.38 -2.28 -8.11
N TYR A 26 10.11 -2.72 -7.08
CA TYR A 26 11.45 -2.16 -6.82
C TYR A 26 12.47 -2.53 -7.91
N PRO A 27 12.56 -3.78 -8.41
CA PRO A 27 13.40 -4.11 -9.55
C PRO A 27 13.06 -3.30 -10.80
N TYR A 28 11.77 -3.16 -11.13
CA TYR A 28 11.32 -2.35 -12.25
C TYR A 28 11.79 -0.89 -12.14
N ALA A 29 11.56 -0.25 -10.99
CA ALA A 29 12.01 1.12 -10.78
C ALA A 29 13.53 1.25 -10.85
N ARG A 30 14.28 0.30 -10.29
CA ARG A 30 15.75 0.32 -10.29
C ARG A 30 16.31 0.24 -11.71
N GLU A 31 15.77 -0.62 -12.55
CA GLU A 31 16.19 -0.79 -13.95
C GLU A 31 15.93 0.48 -14.76
N ARG A 32 14.76 1.09 -14.56
CA ARG A 32 14.29 2.25 -15.33
C ARG A 32 14.85 3.59 -14.88
N LEU A 33 15.23 3.71 -13.60
CA LEU A 33 15.61 4.98 -12.97
C LEU A 33 16.66 5.79 -13.73
N PRO A 34 17.78 5.23 -14.25
CA PRO A 34 18.77 6.03 -14.98
C PRO A 34 18.20 6.62 -16.29
N ASN A 35 17.41 5.83 -17.02
CA ASN A 35 16.80 6.26 -18.27
C ASN A 35 15.70 7.29 -18.01
N PHE A 36 14.83 7.02 -17.05
CA PHE A 36 13.74 7.90 -16.66
C PHE A 36 14.26 9.30 -16.29
N VAL A 37 15.30 9.39 -15.44
CA VAL A 37 15.90 10.67 -15.08
C VAL A 37 16.47 11.38 -16.30
N ARG A 38 17.13 10.68 -17.22
CA ARG A 38 17.69 11.28 -18.44
C ARG A 38 16.61 11.83 -19.37
N GLU A 39 15.50 11.12 -19.51
CA GLU A 39 14.41 11.45 -20.43
C GLU A 39 13.52 12.57 -19.89
N HIS A 40 13.27 12.57 -18.57
CA HIS A 40 12.35 13.51 -17.92
C HIS A 40 13.03 14.64 -17.13
N ARG A 41 14.36 14.78 -17.22
CA ARG A 41 15.13 15.78 -16.45
C ARG A 41 14.65 17.23 -16.66
N GLY A 42 14.12 17.54 -17.84
CA GLY A 42 13.58 18.87 -18.17
C GLY A 42 12.21 19.16 -17.56
N GLU A 43 11.56 18.18 -16.98
CA GLU A 43 10.27 18.36 -16.33
C GLU A 43 10.44 18.96 -14.93
N PRO A 44 9.67 20.03 -14.59
CA PRO A 44 9.83 20.72 -13.30
C PRO A 44 9.72 19.81 -12.08
N GLU A 45 8.85 18.83 -12.12
CA GLU A 45 8.64 17.87 -11.03
C GLU A 45 9.87 16.98 -10.82
N VAL A 46 10.40 16.40 -11.90
CA VAL A 46 11.59 15.55 -11.83
C VAL A 46 12.82 16.38 -11.42
N ALA A 47 12.96 17.60 -11.95
CA ALA A 47 14.04 18.51 -11.56
C ALA A 47 14.00 18.81 -10.04
N ALA A 48 12.83 19.10 -9.48
CA ALA A 48 12.67 19.36 -8.04
C ALA A 48 13.02 18.12 -7.19
N ILE A 49 12.60 16.93 -7.61
CA ILE A 49 12.95 15.66 -6.94
C ILE A 49 14.47 15.44 -6.96
N MET A 50 15.13 15.73 -8.10
CA MET A 50 16.57 15.57 -8.24
C MET A 50 17.34 16.58 -7.37
N ASP A 51 16.83 17.82 -7.24
CA ASP A 51 17.40 18.83 -6.36
C ASP A 51 17.31 18.41 -4.89
N GLU A 52 16.14 17.98 -4.43
CA GLU A 52 15.96 17.43 -3.08
C GLU A 52 16.87 16.22 -2.83
N ALA A 53 17.00 15.34 -3.82
CA ALA A 53 17.86 14.17 -3.70
C ALA A 53 19.37 14.54 -3.63
N ARG A 54 19.80 15.63 -4.30
CA ARG A 54 21.18 16.15 -4.16
C ARG A 54 21.45 16.62 -2.73
N GLU A 55 20.52 17.39 -2.16
CA GLU A 55 20.66 17.89 -0.80
C GLU A 55 20.72 16.75 0.22
N VAL A 56 19.74 15.83 0.18
CA VAL A 56 19.65 14.70 1.11
C VAL A 56 20.83 13.72 0.92
N GLY A 57 21.25 13.51 -0.32
CA GLY A 57 22.34 12.57 -0.69
C GLY A 57 23.73 13.11 -0.48
N GLY A 58 23.89 14.44 -0.34
CA GLY A 58 25.19 15.09 -0.27
C GLY A 58 26.01 14.92 -1.55
N VAL A 59 25.35 14.99 -2.72
CA VAL A 59 25.97 14.76 -4.05
C VAL A 59 25.67 15.94 -4.99
N TRP A 60 26.48 16.14 -6.03
CA TRP A 60 26.48 17.41 -6.76
C TRP A 60 25.98 17.33 -8.20
N ASN A 61 25.90 16.16 -8.81
CA ASN A 61 25.45 15.99 -10.18
C ASN A 61 24.42 14.86 -10.31
N ASP A 62 23.70 14.82 -11.43
CA ASP A 62 22.63 13.87 -11.65
C ASP A 62 23.08 12.41 -11.65
N GLU A 63 24.24 12.11 -12.21
CA GLU A 63 24.78 10.76 -12.22
C GLU A 63 25.03 10.26 -10.80
N ALA A 64 25.61 11.11 -9.94
CA ALA A 64 25.82 10.81 -8.54
C ALA A 64 24.50 10.66 -7.76
N VAL A 65 23.45 11.44 -8.11
CA VAL A 65 22.11 11.28 -7.55
C VAL A 65 21.53 9.91 -7.92
N VAL A 66 21.60 9.53 -9.19
CA VAL A 66 21.11 8.22 -9.66
C VAL A 66 21.82 7.08 -8.92
N VAL A 67 23.14 7.13 -8.81
CA VAL A 67 23.92 6.15 -8.04
C VAL A 67 23.50 6.12 -6.57
N ARG A 68 23.30 7.29 -5.97
CA ARG A 68 22.86 7.41 -4.58
C ARG A 68 21.46 6.80 -4.38
N MET A 69 20.54 7.06 -5.29
CA MET A 69 19.20 6.48 -5.25
C MET A 69 19.22 4.95 -5.39
N CYS A 70 20.06 4.41 -6.26
CA CYS A 70 20.28 2.96 -6.34
C CYS A 70 20.79 2.37 -5.02
N HIS A 71 21.74 3.04 -4.36
CA HIS A 71 22.22 2.63 -3.03
C HIS A 71 21.10 2.69 -1.95
N TRP A 72 20.24 3.70 -2.00
CA TRP A 72 19.10 3.77 -1.07
C TRP A 72 18.15 2.60 -1.28
N MET A 73 17.87 2.22 -2.54
CA MET A 73 17.05 1.02 -2.84
C MET A 73 17.68 -0.27 -2.32
N GLU A 74 18.99 -0.46 -2.54
CA GLU A 74 19.72 -1.67 -2.08
C GLU A 74 19.69 -1.84 -0.56
N ARG A 75 19.56 -0.74 0.19
CA ARG A 75 19.51 -0.72 1.66
C ARG A 75 18.13 -0.54 2.23
N ASP A 76 17.09 -0.64 1.41
CA ASP A 76 15.68 -0.39 1.77
C ASP A 76 15.47 0.96 2.51
N GLN A 77 16.24 1.98 2.13
CA GLN A 77 16.13 3.31 2.72
C GLN A 77 14.93 4.04 2.13
N LYS A 78 13.98 4.43 2.99
CA LYS A 78 12.72 5.09 2.58
C LYS A 78 12.88 6.61 2.53
N VAL A 79 13.73 7.10 1.63
CA VAL A 79 14.01 8.52 1.43
C VAL A 79 12.92 9.15 0.56
N THR A 80 12.44 10.32 0.94
CA THR A 80 11.30 10.99 0.26
C THR A 80 11.49 11.16 -1.25
N PRO A 81 12.57 11.79 -1.76
CA PRO A 81 12.76 11.97 -3.20
C PRO A 81 12.84 10.63 -3.95
N LEU A 82 13.45 9.59 -3.36
CA LEU A 82 13.44 8.25 -3.96
C LEU A 82 12.03 7.70 -4.11
N LYS A 83 11.22 7.77 -3.05
CA LYS A 83 9.83 7.28 -3.10
C LYS A 83 8.98 8.03 -4.12
N THR A 84 9.18 9.33 -4.26
CA THR A 84 8.46 10.16 -5.23
C THR A 84 8.85 9.76 -6.65
N LEU A 85 10.13 9.64 -6.93
CA LEU A 85 10.61 9.23 -8.26
C LEU A 85 10.19 7.81 -8.63
N GLN A 86 10.25 6.87 -7.69
CA GLN A 86 9.70 5.52 -7.87
C GLN A 86 8.22 5.56 -8.25
N GLY A 87 7.44 6.44 -7.61
CA GLY A 87 6.03 6.62 -7.93
C GLY A 87 5.79 7.03 -9.39
N LEU A 88 6.59 7.98 -9.91
CA LEU A 88 6.50 8.42 -11.31
C LEU A 88 6.91 7.30 -12.29
N ILE A 89 7.98 6.57 -12.00
CA ILE A 89 8.44 5.44 -12.81
C ILE A 89 7.36 4.33 -12.85
N TRP A 90 6.73 4.02 -11.72
CA TRP A 90 5.64 3.04 -11.69
C TRP A 90 4.41 3.53 -12.44
N GLU A 91 4.07 4.81 -12.33
CA GLU A 91 2.96 5.40 -13.07
C GLU A 91 3.14 5.24 -14.58
N GLU A 92 4.34 5.51 -15.09
CA GLU A 92 4.67 5.27 -16.50
C GLU A 92 4.56 3.79 -16.86
N GLY A 93 5.13 2.90 -16.04
CA GLY A 93 5.07 1.46 -16.25
C GLY A 93 3.67 0.87 -16.24
N TYR A 94 2.80 1.38 -15.39
CA TYR A 94 1.39 0.99 -15.38
C TYR A 94 0.63 1.56 -16.59
N ARG A 95 0.92 2.80 -16.97
CA ARG A 95 0.29 3.44 -18.15
C ARG A 95 0.70 2.76 -19.46
N SER A 96 1.94 2.33 -19.59
CA SER A 96 2.43 1.58 -20.77
C SER A 96 1.93 0.13 -20.81
N GLY A 97 1.47 -0.42 -19.66
CA GLY A 97 1.12 -1.82 -19.52
C GLY A 97 2.29 -2.76 -19.21
N ASP A 98 3.49 -2.21 -18.98
CA ASP A 98 4.67 -2.99 -18.56
C ASP A 98 4.50 -3.54 -17.13
N LEU A 99 3.73 -2.83 -16.30
CA LEU A 99 3.37 -3.26 -14.95
C LEU A 99 1.90 -3.66 -14.88
N VAL A 100 1.64 -4.79 -14.25
CA VAL A 100 0.31 -5.25 -13.86
C VAL A 100 0.39 -5.75 -12.43
N SER A 101 -0.51 -5.25 -11.58
CA SER A 101 -0.49 -5.59 -10.15
C SER A 101 -1.13 -6.95 -9.88
N HIS A 102 -0.43 -7.72 -9.05
CA HIS A 102 -0.99 -8.92 -8.46
C HIS A 102 -2.06 -8.54 -7.43
N VAL A 103 -3.20 -9.26 -7.47
CA VAL A 103 -4.12 -9.39 -6.34
C VAL A 103 -4.53 -10.85 -6.22
N TYR A 104 -4.73 -11.34 -4.99
CA TYR A 104 -5.21 -12.72 -4.80
C TYR A 104 -6.58 -12.91 -5.44
N PRO A 105 -6.86 -14.09 -6.02
CA PRO A 105 -8.10 -14.33 -6.80
C PRO A 105 -9.40 -14.11 -6.03
N ASP A 106 -9.37 -14.24 -4.71
CA ASP A 106 -10.52 -14.04 -3.81
C ASP A 106 -10.79 -12.58 -3.45
N VAL A 107 -9.84 -11.67 -3.71
CA VAL A 107 -9.92 -10.26 -3.31
C VAL A 107 -10.95 -9.51 -4.14
N ALA A 108 -10.80 -9.46 -5.46
CA ALA A 108 -11.68 -8.67 -6.31
C ALA A 108 -13.17 -9.08 -6.21
N PRO A 109 -13.54 -10.39 -6.18
CA PRO A 109 -14.91 -10.80 -5.92
C PRO A 109 -15.45 -10.35 -4.57
N ALA A 110 -14.63 -10.43 -3.50
CA ALA A 110 -15.03 -10.00 -2.16
C ALA A 110 -15.26 -8.48 -2.11
N LEU A 111 -14.34 -7.68 -2.67
CA LEU A 111 -14.49 -6.21 -2.71
C LEU A 111 -15.77 -5.81 -3.46
N ARG A 112 -16.07 -6.44 -4.61
CA ARG A 112 -17.30 -6.18 -5.36
C ARG A 112 -18.55 -6.53 -4.55
N ALA A 113 -18.54 -7.67 -3.87
CA ALA A 113 -19.66 -8.10 -3.05
C ALA A 113 -19.91 -7.17 -1.84
N TRP A 114 -18.85 -6.74 -1.16
CA TRP A 114 -18.96 -5.83 -0.02
C TRP A 114 -19.38 -4.42 -0.46
N HIS A 115 -18.79 -3.89 -1.53
CA HIS A 115 -19.20 -2.62 -2.12
C HIS A 115 -20.67 -2.64 -2.56
N GLY A 116 -21.14 -3.72 -3.23
CA GLY A 116 -22.55 -3.88 -3.64
C GLY A 116 -23.53 -3.95 -2.47
N ARG A 117 -23.07 -4.24 -1.26
CA ARG A 117 -23.83 -4.19 0.00
C ARG A 117 -23.75 -2.83 0.71
N GLY A 118 -23.12 -1.84 0.10
CA GLY A 118 -22.97 -0.49 0.64
C GLY A 118 -21.88 -0.34 1.69
N ILE A 119 -20.96 -1.32 1.80
CA ILE A 119 -19.81 -1.25 2.72
C ILE A 119 -18.74 -0.38 2.08
N ARG A 120 -18.26 0.63 2.79
CA ARG A 120 -17.19 1.51 2.34
C ARG A 120 -15.83 0.82 2.49
N LEU A 121 -15.02 0.83 1.41
CA LEU A 121 -13.75 0.13 1.36
C LEU A 121 -12.60 1.13 1.35
N TYR A 122 -11.60 0.92 2.18
CA TYR A 122 -10.44 1.78 2.32
C TYR A 122 -9.16 0.95 2.31
N ILE A 123 -8.07 1.58 1.88
CA ILE A 123 -6.74 0.99 1.95
C ILE A 123 -5.92 1.74 3.01
N TYR A 124 -5.14 1.02 3.79
CA TYR A 124 -4.14 1.58 4.69
C TYR A 124 -2.83 0.84 4.56
N SER A 125 -1.83 1.50 3.97
CA SER A 125 -0.50 0.94 3.68
C SER A 125 0.61 1.93 4.00
N SER A 126 1.84 1.44 4.14
CA SER A 126 3.04 2.28 4.23
C SER A 126 3.46 2.89 2.89
N GLY A 127 2.95 2.38 1.79
CA GLY A 127 3.11 2.95 0.45
C GLY A 127 2.35 4.27 0.30
N SER A 128 2.84 5.17 -0.56
CA SER A 128 2.15 6.44 -0.85
C SER A 128 0.76 6.21 -1.44
N VAL A 129 -0.15 7.18 -1.27
CA VAL A 129 -1.49 7.13 -1.87
C VAL A 129 -1.42 6.94 -3.39
N LEU A 130 -0.43 7.56 -4.06
CA LEU A 130 -0.21 7.35 -5.50
C LEU A 130 0.09 5.88 -5.79
N ALA A 131 1.05 5.27 -5.09
CA ALA A 131 1.39 3.86 -5.29
C ALA A 131 0.19 2.94 -5.03
N GLN A 132 -0.60 3.22 -3.97
CA GLN A 132 -1.81 2.46 -3.68
C GLN A 132 -2.83 2.55 -4.83
N ARG A 133 -3.07 3.75 -5.38
CA ARG A 133 -3.97 3.95 -6.53
C ARG A 133 -3.48 3.22 -7.78
N LEU A 134 -2.19 3.26 -8.05
CA LEU A 134 -1.59 2.54 -9.19
C LEU A 134 -1.76 1.03 -9.04
N ILE A 135 -1.48 0.49 -7.85
CA ILE A 135 -1.65 -0.94 -7.56
C ILE A 135 -3.09 -1.40 -7.82
N TYR A 136 -4.09 -0.68 -7.30
CA TYR A 136 -5.49 -1.10 -7.46
C TYR A 136 -6.12 -0.70 -8.80
N GLY A 137 -5.56 0.30 -9.48
CA GLY A 137 -6.01 0.73 -10.80
C GLY A 137 -5.60 -0.21 -11.93
N HIS A 138 -4.53 -1.00 -11.74
CA HIS A 138 -3.93 -1.81 -12.79
C HIS A 138 -3.75 -3.27 -12.36
N THR A 139 -4.79 -3.88 -11.79
CA THR A 139 -4.70 -5.26 -11.32
C THR A 139 -4.98 -6.28 -12.43
N VAL A 140 -4.52 -7.51 -12.22
CA VAL A 140 -4.91 -8.67 -13.06
C VAL A 140 -6.44 -8.89 -13.12
N ALA A 141 -7.20 -8.32 -12.17
CA ALA A 141 -8.67 -8.38 -12.10
C ALA A 141 -9.35 -7.12 -12.68
N GLY A 142 -8.58 -6.25 -13.34
CA GLY A 142 -8.98 -4.94 -13.85
C GLY A 142 -8.84 -3.82 -12.83
N ASP A 143 -9.42 -2.66 -13.13
CA ASP A 143 -9.42 -1.50 -12.24
C ASP A 143 -10.39 -1.73 -11.05
N LEU A 144 -9.84 -1.75 -9.84
CA LEU A 144 -10.58 -1.88 -8.59
C LEU A 144 -10.76 -0.53 -7.85
N THR A 145 -10.18 0.56 -8.36
CA THR A 145 -10.28 1.87 -7.71
C THR A 145 -11.70 2.40 -7.55
N PRO A 146 -12.66 2.13 -8.48
CA PRO A 146 -14.05 2.55 -8.30
C PRO A 146 -14.76 1.92 -7.10
N LEU A 147 -14.23 0.81 -6.57
CA LEU A 147 -14.77 0.14 -5.38
C LEU A 147 -14.26 0.78 -4.08
N LEU A 148 -13.18 1.58 -4.14
CA LEU A 148 -12.46 2.09 -2.97
C LEU A 148 -12.92 3.52 -2.64
N SER A 149 -13.34 3.71 -1.40
CA SER A 149 -13.80 5.00 -0.87
C SER A 149 -12.65 5.94 -0.46
N GLY A 150 -11.44 5.41 -0.27
CA GLY A 150 -10.28 6.22 0.09
C GLY A 150 -9.03 5.41 0.45
N TYR A 151 -7.96 6.16 0.70
CA TYR A 151 -6.61 5.62 0.91
C TYR A 151 -5.94 6.36 2.06
N PHE A 152 -5.24 5.62 2.91
CA PHE A 152 -4.44 6.14 4.01
C PHE A 152 -3.00 5.63 3.89
N ASP A 153 -2.05 6.52 4.15
CA ASP A 153 -0.63 6.21 4.21
C ASP A 153 -0.02 6.62 5.56
N THR A 154 1.29 6.60 5.69
CA THR A 154 2.00 6.93 6.93
C THR A 154 1.82 8.39 7.39
N ARG A 155 1.21 9.27 6.58
CA ARG A 155 0.86 10.63 7.01
C ARG A 155 -0.24 10.65 8.08
N VAL A 156 -1.10 9.62 8.13
CA VAL A 156 -2.08 9.49 9.21
C VAL A 156 -1.44 8.93 10.48
N GLY A 157 -0.23 8.37 10.39
CA GLY A 157 0.57 7.78 11.45
C GLY A 157 1.04 6.36 11.12
N HIS A 158 1.75 5.75 12.06
CA HIS A 158 2.32 4.42 11.87
C HIS A 158 1.25 3.33 12.08
N LYS A 159 1.30 2.24 11.29
CA LYS A 159 0.31 1.14 11.35
C LYS A 159 0.32 0.35 12.68
N ARG A 160 1.37 0.49 13.49
CA ARG A 160 1.46 -0.12 14.83
C ARG A 160 1.04 0.84 15.96
N GLU A 161 0.57 2.05 15.63
CA GLU A 161 0.13 3.04 16.61
C GLU A 161 -1.39 3.10 16.68
N VAL A 162 -1.94 2.96 17.87
CA VAL A 162 -3.38 3.05 18.15
C VAL A 162 -3.98 4.38 17.67
N GLY A 163 -3.21 5.47 17.82
CA GLY A 163 -3.63 6.81 17.38
C GLY A 163 -3.93 6.92 15.90
N SER A 164 -3.25 6.14 15.04
CA SER A 164 -3.48 6.13 13.60
C SER A 164 -4.89 5.62 13.26
N TYR A 165 -5.32 4.54 13.90
CA TYR A 165 -6.65 3.96 13.70
C TYR A 165 -7.77 4.88 14.22
N ARG A 166 -7.53 5.62 15.31
CA ARG A 166 -8.48 6.64 15.80
C ARG A 166 -8.65 7.78 14.80
N ARG A 167 -7.54 8.30 14.24
CA ARG A 167 -7.57 9.34 13.20
C ARG A 167 -8.26 8.87 11.93
N ILE A 168 -8.05 7.62 11.51
CA ILE A 168 -8.75 7.04 10.36
C ILE A 168 -10.26 6.94 10.65
N ALA A 169 -10.67 6.43 11.81
CA ALA A 169 -12.09 6.33 12.18
C ALA A 169 -12.78 7.70 12.16
N GLU A 170 -12.11 8.73 12.69
CA GLU A 170 -12.60 10.11 12.64
C GLU A 170 -12.70 10.63 11.19
N ALA A 171 -11.66 10.42 10.37
CA ALA A 171 -11.62 10.88 8.97
C ALA A 171 -12.73 10.25 8.11
N ILE A 172 -13.05 8.96 8.33
CA ILE A 172 -14.10 8.27 7.57
C ILE A 172 -15.50 8.44 8.18
N GLY A 173 -15.60 8.98 9.39
CA GLY A 173 -16.86 9.23 10.08
C GLY A 173 -17.63 7.93 10.42
N VAL A 174 -16.93 6.87 10.85
CA VAL A 174 -17.52 5.58 11.21
C VAL A 174 -17.15 5.25 12.65
N SER A 175 -18.12 4.78 13.43
CA SER A 175 -17.86 4.27 14.78
C SER A 175 -16.80 3.15 14.73
N PRO A 176 -15.75 3.19 15.58
CA PRO A 176 -14.70 2.19 15.61
C PRO A 176 -15.22 0.74 15.61
N ARG A 177 -16.26 0.45 16.37
CA ARG A 177 -16.85 -0.89 16.46
C ARG A 177 -17.51 -1.38 15.16
N ARG A 178 -17.73 -0.48 14.18
CA ARG A 178 -18.30 -0.79 12.86
C ARG A 178 -17.28 -0.76 11.75
N ILE A 179 -16.00 -0.64 12.10
CA ILE A 179 -14.86 -0.74 11.17
C ILE A 179 -14.21 -2.10 11.35
N LEU A 180 -13.96 -2.78 10.23
CA LEU A 180 -13.21 -4.02 10.17
C LEU A 180 -11.85 -3.77 9.51
N PHE A 181 -10.77 -4.17 10.17
CA PHE A 181 -9.42 -4.13 9.61
C PHE A 181 -8.93 -5.54 9.29
N LEU A 182 -8.40 -5.70 8.06
CA LEU A 182 -7.76 -6.93 7.59
C LEU A 182 -6.29 -6.66 7.35
N SER A 183 -5.41 -7.45 7.98
CA SER A 183 -3.96 -7.41 7.80
C SER A 183 -3.36 -8.79 8.05
N ASP A 184 -2.18 -9.06 7.48
CA ASP A 184 -1.35 -10.22 7.80
C ASP A 184 -0.40 -9.97 8.98
N VAL A 185 -0.29 -8.70 9.44
CA VAL A 185 0.61 -8.27 10.52
C VAL A 185 -0.15 -8.17 11.84
N ARG A 186 0.22 -9.02 12.79
CA ARG A 186 -0.45 -9.13 14.09
C ARG A 186 -0.40 -7.82 14.89
N GLU A 187 0.75 -7.14 14.94
CA GLU A 187 0.95 -5.91 15.70
C GLU A 187 0.06 -4.77 15.20
N GLU A 188 -0.26 -4.75 13.92
CA GLU A 188 -1.20 -3.80 13.33
C GLU A 188 -2.64 -4.10 13.77
N LEU A 189 -3.01 -5.39 13.77
CA LEU A 189 -4.32 -5.84 14.26
C LEU A 189 -4.49 -5.56 15.76
N ASP A 190 -3.43 -5.74 16.56
CA ASP A 190 -3.45 -5.42 18.00
C ASP A 190 -3.72 -3.92 18.22
N ALA A 191 -3.03 -3.04 17.47
CA ALA A 191 -3.24 -1.58 17.53
C ALA A 191 -4.66 -1.16 17.08
N ALA A 192 -5.17 -1.77 16.01
CA ALA A 192 -6.53 -1.53 15.51
C ALA A 192 -7.58 -1.96 16.55
N ARG A 193 -7.41 -3.13 17.17
CA ARG A 193 -8.30 -3.64 18.20
C ARG A 193 -8.30 -2.77 19.44
N GLU A 194 -7.15 -2.27 19.86
CA GLU A 194 -7.03 -1.33 20.98
C GLU A 194 -7.73 0.00 20.66
N ALA A 195 -7.76 0.42 19.38
CA ALA A 195 -8.56 1.55 18.93
C ALA A 195 -10.08 1.25 18.87
N GLY A 196 -10.51 0.03 19.20
CA GLY A 196 -11.91 -0.40 19.24
C GLY A 196 -12.45 -0.98 17.93
N TRP A 197 -11.58 -1.25 16.95
CA TRP A 197 -11.98 -1.84 15.66
C TRP A 197 -12.18 -3.35 15.76
N GLN A 198 -12.98 -3.90 14.84
CA GLN A 198 -13.01 -5.33 14.58
C GLN A 198 -11.79 -5.69 13.71
N THR A 199 -11.24 -6.88 13.91
CA THR A 199 -10.02 -7.30 13.23
C THR A 199 -10.10 -8.71 12.72
N ILE A 200 -9.50 -8.97 11.57
CA ILE A 200 -9.29 -10.31 11.01
C ILE A 200 -7.83 -10.43 10.58
N TRP A 201 -7.21 -11.52 11.00
CA TRP A 201 -5.87 -11.88 10.60
C TRP A 201 -5.92 -12.70 9.30
N VAL A 202 -5.42 -12.13 8.22
CA VAL A 202 -5.30 -12.79 6.93
C VAL A 202 -3.99 -13.58 6.90
N VAL A 203 -4.04 -14.87 6.67
CA VAL A 203 -2.86 -15.75 6.63
C VAL A 203 -2.85 -16.49 5.29
N ARG A 204 -2.07 -15.99 4.33
CA ARG A 204 -2.09 -16.51 2.95
C ARG A 204 -1.34 -17.84 2.81
N ASP A 205 -0.11 -17.94 3.34
CA ASP A 205 0.79 -19.04 2.99
C ASP A 205 1.22 -19.96 4.15
N ARG A 206 1.12 -19.51 5.40
CA ARG A 206 1.49 -20.33 6.58
C ARG A 206 0.62 -20.00 7.77
N LEU A 207 0.10 -21.03 8.42
CA LEU A 207 -0.55 -20.91 9.72
C LEU A 207 0.54 -20.65 10.78
N PRO A 208 0.61 -19.45 11.38
CA PRO A 208 1.48 -19.24 12.53
C PRO A 208 1.04 -20.14 13.68
N GLY A 209 1.99 -20.83 14.30
CA GLY A 209 1.76 -21.88 15.29
C GLY A 209 1.19 -21.46 16.64
N LEU A 210 0.81 -20.18 16.83
CA LEU A 210 0.31 -19.68 18.11
C LEU A 210 -1.15 -19.27 18.04
N ALA A 211 -1.89 -19.53 19.12
CA ALA A 211 -3.25 -19.04 19.32
C ALA A 211 -3.24 -17.51 19.25
N ALA A 212 -3.95 -16.95 18.28
CA ALA A 212 -4.07 -15.50 18.11
C ALA A 212 -5.37 -15.01 18.74
N ALA A 213 -5.31 -13.80 19.27
CA ALA A 213 -6.48 -13.10 19.77
C ALA A 213 -7.40 -12.57 18.64
N HIS A 214 -6.98 -12.76 17.37
CA HIS A 214 -7.72 -12.35 16.19
C HIS A 214 -8.28 -13.57 15.45
N ARG A 215 -9.51 -13.42 14.92
CA ARG A 215 -10.09 -14.41 14.01
C ARG A 215 -9.20 -14.50 12.75
N ARG A 216 -8.87 -15.73 12.35
CA ARG A 216 -8.04 -16.01 11.16
C ARG A 216 -8.88 -16.40 9.98
N VAL A 217 -8.44 -15.96 8.81
CA VAL A 217 -8.93 -16.43 7.51
C VAL A 217 -7.74 -16.61 6.56
N THR A 218 -7.88 -17.52 5.61
CA THR A 218 -6.89 -17.70 4.53
C THR A 218 -7.37 -17.06 3.23
N ARG A 219 -8.66 -16.75 3.15
CA ARG A 219 -9.33 -16.19 1.97
C ARG A 219 -10.39 -15.17 2.37
N PHE A 220 -10.66 -14.22 1.49
CA PHE A 220 -11.63 -13.15 1.75
C PHE A 220 -13.09 -13.62 1.73
N ASP A 221 -13.41 -14.73 1.02
CA ASP A 221 -14.73 -15.33 1.06
C ASP A 221 -15.11 -15.92 2.44
N GLN A 222 -14.13 -16.10 3.34
CA GLN A 222 -14.34 -16.53 4.73
C GLN A 222 -14.62 -15.37 5.70
N VAL A 223 -14.49 -14.12 5.23
CA VAL A 223 -14.71 -12.91 6.04
C VAL A 223 -16.21 -12.69 6.23
N PRO A 224 -16.72 -12.71 7.46
CA PRO A 224 -18.15 -12.59 7.73
C PRO A 224 -18.59 -11.11 7.75
N VAL A 225 -18.77 -10.56 6.59
CA VAL A 225 -19.20 -9.16 6.38
C VAL A 225 -20.52 -9.13 5.65
#